data_55d64b77e55f4802febd5994c58090a7
#
_entry.id   55d64b77e55f4802febd5994c58090a7
#
_cell.length_a   1.000
_cell.length_b   1.000
_cell.length_c   1.000
_cell.angle_alpha   90.00
_cell.angle_beta   90.00
_cell.angle_gamma   90.00
#
_symmetry.space_group_name_H-M   'P 1'
#
loop_
_entity.id
_entity.type
_entity.pdbx_description
1 polymer ?
#
loop_
_entity_poly.entity_id
_entity_poly.type
_entity_poly.pdbx_seq_one_letter_code
_entity_poly.pdbx_strand_id
1 'polypeptide(L)'
;MQRFNSEVQALTTRPADADHFSVVPIEAADAISAARRIAEIAARRLYGDTGEVGFLSPQAAPGWYRAAIGEQRRSDDGIMLKGVTISIHVWPTD
;
A
#
# COMPACT_ATOMS: atom_id res chain seq x y z
N MET A 1 15.78 10.80 -10.32
CA MET A 1 14.75 10.25 -9.44
C MET A 1 14.68 11.04 -8.15
N GLN A 2 13.53 11.08 -7.56
CA GLN A 2 13.29 11.79 -6.32
C GLN A 2 13.09 10.78 -5.18
N ARG A 3 13.47 11.17 -3.96
CA ARG A 3 13.32 10.32 -2.79
C ARG A 3 12.06 10.74 -2.03
N PHE A 4 11.28 9.75 -1.59
CA PHE A 4 10.01 9.98 -0.90
C PHE A 4 9.98 9.30 0.46
N ASN A 5 9.46 10.03 1.44
CA ASN A 5 9.03 9.48 2.72
C ASN A 5 7.59 9.01 2.61
N SER A 6 7.20 8.10 3.50
CA SER A 6 5.85 7.58 3.48
C SER A 6 5.35 7.18 4.86
N GLU A 7 4.03 7.12 4.96
CA GLU A 7 3.30 6.58 6.10
C GLU A 7 2.17 5.72 5.56
N VAL A 8 2.00 4.53 6.13
CA VAL A 8 0.97 3.58 5.73
C VAL A 8 0.08 3.28 6.91
N GLN A 9 -1.23 3.32 6.69
CA GLN A 9 -2.22 2.99 7.70
C GLN A 9 -3.26 2.06 7.09
N ALA A 10 -3.52 0.93 7.76
CA ALA A 10 -4.57 0.03 7.34
C ALA A 10 -5.94 0.61 7.73
N LEU A 11 -6.86 0.64 6.77
CA LEU A 11 -8.22 1.10 6.99
C LEU A 11 -9.09 -0.10 7.37
N THR A 12 -8.88 -0.60 8.58
CA THR A 12 -9.59 -1.75 9.11
C THR A 12 -10.15 -1.42 10.47
N THR A 13 -11.24 -2.10 10.84
CA THR A 13 -11.84 -1.95 12.15
C THR A 13 -11.12 -2.78 13.22
N ARG A 14 -10.14 -3.58 12.83
CA ARG A 14 -9.35 -4.37 13.78
C ARG A 14 -8.17 -3.55 14.27
N PRO A 15 -8.11 -3.24 15.58
CA PRO A 15 -6.89 -2.65 16.12
C PRO A 15 -5.79 -3.72 16.08
N ALA A 16 -4.72 -3.44 15.39
CA ALA A 16 -3.54 -4.30 15.36
C ALA A 16 -2.30 -3.43 15.31
N ASP A 17 -1.23 -3.86 15.94
CA ASP A 17 0.01 -3.10 16.01
C ASP A 17 0.65 -2.91 14.63
N ALA A 18 0.28 -3.74 13.67
CA ALA A 18 0.81 -3.67 12.31
C ALA A 18 0.03 -2.72 11.41
N ASP A 19 -1.04 -2.09 11.89
CA ASP A 19 -1.94 -1.28 11.06
C ASP A 19 -1.36 0.07 10.65
N HIS A 20 -0.27 0.47 11.28
CA HIS A 20 0.40 1.74 10.98
C HIS A 20 1.91 1.54 10.98
N PHE A 21 2.56 1.92 9.88
CA PHE A 21 4.02 1.81 9.79
C PHE A 21 4.57 2.80 8.77
N SER A 22 5.86 3.07 8.91
CA SER A 22 6.62 3.88 7.95
C SER A 22 7.57 2.99 7.18
N VAL A 23 7.79 3.34 5.92
CA VAL A 23 8.76 2.66 5.07
C VAL A 23 9.98 3.57 4.94
N VAL A 24 11.18 2.98 4.90
CA VAL A 24 12.40 3.76 4.63
C VAL A 24 12.22 4.53 3.32
N PRO A 25 12.84 5.71 3.19
CA PRO A 25 12.68 6.50 1.97
C PRO A 25 13.03 5.71 0.72
N ILE A 26 12.20 5.84 -0.30
CA ILE A 26 12.40 5.16 -1.57
C ILE A 26 12.59 6.17 -2.70
N GLU A 27 13.35 5.76 -3.71
CA GLU A 27 13.54 6.56 -4.91
C GLU A 27 12.52 6.16 -5.97
N ALA A 28 11.88 7.15 -6.58
CA ALA A 28 10.91 6.93 -7.64
C ALA A 28 10.86 8.16 -8.55
N ALA A 29 10.30 7.98 -9.73
CA ALA A 29 10.19 9.07 -10.71
C ALA A 29 9.17 10.12 -10.26
N ASP A 30 8.10 9.66 -9.58
CA ASP A 30 7.02 10.54 -9.13
C ASP A 30 6.31 9.90 -7.92
N ALA A 31 5.37 10.67 -7.35
CA ALA A 31 4.67 10.24 -6.13
C ALA A 31 3.83 8.98 -6.32
N ILE A 32 3.17 8.83 -7.46
CA ILE A 32 2.33 7.65 -7.69
C ILE A 32 3.19 6.38 -7.83
N SER A 33 4.34 6.49 -8.47
CA SER A 33 5.29 5.37 -8.56
C SER A 33 5.82 4.99 -7.19
N ALA A 34 6.11 5.98 -6.34
CA ALA A 34 6.50 5.75 -4.95
C ALA A 34 5.38 5.04 -4.19
N ALA A 35 4.14 5.51 -4.31
CA ALA A 35 2.99 4.91 -3.64
C ALA A 35 2.78 3.46 -4.06
N ARG A 36 2.97 3.14 -5.34
CA ARG A 36 2.86 1.76 -5.84
C ARG A 36 3.90 0.85 -5.20
N ARG A 37 5.14 1.29 -5.13
CA ARG A 37 6.19 0.50 -4.48
C ARG A 37 5.91 0.30 -3.01
N ILE A 38 5.42 1.33 -2.34
CA ILE A 38 5.05 1.25 -0.92
C ILE A 38 3.89 0.28 -0.73
N ALA A 39 2.89 0.29 -1.61
CA ALA A 39 1.79 -0.67 -1.56
C ALA A 39 2.30 -2.11 -1.71
N GLU A 40 3.25 -2.36 -2.61
CA GLU A 40 3.85 -3.67 -2.77
C GLU A 40 4.62 -4.11 -1.52
N ILE A 41 5.36 -3.20 -0.91
CA ILE A 41 6.07 -3.47 0.35
C ILE A 41 5.07 -3.80 1.46
N ALA A 42 4.00 -3.03 1.55
CA ALA A 42 2.95 -3.27 2.54
C ALA A 42 2.28 -4.64 2.34
N ALA A 43 1.99 -5.00 1.10
CA ALA A 43 1.39 -6.28 0.78
C ALA A 43 2.27 -7.44 1.24
N ARG A 44 3.57 -7.36 0.99
CA ARG A 44 4.52 -8.39 1.42
C ARG A 44 4.69 -8.40 2.94
N ARG A 45 4.67 -7.23 3.56
CA ARG A 45 4.80 -7.14 5.02
C ARG A 45 3.63 -7.80 5.74
N LEU A 46 2.41 -7.62 5.22
CA LEU A 46 1.19 -8.14 5.86
C LEU A 46 0.82 -9.55 5.40
N TYR A 47 1.16 -9.93 4.18
CA TYR A 47 0.73 -11.20 3.58
C TYR A 47 1.88 -12.08 3.10
N GLY A 48 3.13 -11.65 3.30
CA GLY A 48 4.30 -12.43 2.87
C GLY A 48 4.49 -12.43 1.36
N ASP A 49 5.13 -13.48 0.85
CA ASP A 49 5.48 -13.58 -0.56
C ASP A 49 4.27 -13.65 -1.49
N THR A 50 3.10 -13.99 -0.96
CA THR A 50 1.86 -14.08 -1.74
C THR A 50 1.08 -12.77 -1.76
N GLY A 51 1.58 -11.75 -1.07
CA GLY A 51 0.91 -10.45 -1.01
C GLY A 51 0.92 -9.74 -2.35
N GLU A 52 -0.21 -9.17 -2.72
CA GLU A 52 -0.39 -8.47 -3.99
C GLU A 52 -1.18 -7.18 -3.81
N VAL A 53 -1.00 -6.27 -4.75
CA VAL A 53 -1.75 -5.02 -4.82
C VAL A 53 -2.88 -5.20 -5.83
N GLY A 54 -4.11 -5.02 -5.37
CA GLY A 54 -5.28 -5.13 -6.23
C GLY A 54 -5.57 -3.85 -7.01
N PHE A 55 -5.53 -2.70 -6.32
CA PHE A 55 -5.64 -1.41 -6.98
C PHE A 55 -4.89 -0.35 -6.20
N LEU A 56 -4.59 0.75 -6.87
CA LEU A 56 -4.01 1.95 -6.28
C LEU A 56 -4.74 3.15 -6.88
N SER A 57 -5.26 4.02 -6.02
CA SER A 57 -6.06 5.17 -6.44
C SER A 57 -5.58 6.43 -5.74
N PRO A 58 -5.26 7.50 -6.50
CA PRO A 58 -4.98 8.79 -5.86
C PRO A 58 -6.23 9.35 -5.21
N GLN A 59 -6.04 10.04 -4.10
CA GLN A 59 -7.11 10.70 -3.38
C GLN A 59 -7.14 12.20 -3.72
N ALA A 60 -8.16 12.91 -3.24
CA ALA A 60 -8.31 14.33 -3.51
C ALA A 60 -7.13 15.16 -2.97
N ALA A 61 -6.59 14.78 -1.81
CA ALA A 61 -5.44 15.48 -1.24
C ALA A 61 -4.15 15.01 -1.92
N PRO A 62 -3.29 15.94 -2.41
CA PRO A 62 -2.04 15.55 -3.04
C PRO A 62 -1.15 14.73 -2.13
N GLY A 63 -0.55 13.66 -2.67
CA GLY A 63 0.32 12.76 -1.91
C GLY A 63 -0.41 11.69 -1.14
N TRP A 64 -1.73 11.67 -1.18
CA TRP A 64 -2.54 10.65 -0.52
C TRP A 64 -3.07 9.65 -1.53
N TYR A 65 -2.94 8.38 -1.19
CA TYR A 65 -3.35 7.27 -2.06
C TYR A 65 -4.09 6.23 -1.23
N ARG A 66 -4.95 5.49 -1.90
CA ARG A 66 -5.62 4.34 -1.30
C ARG A 66 -5.33 3.11 -2.14
N ALA A 67 -5.03 2.01 -1.48
CA ALA A 67 -4.72 0.77 -2.17
C ALA A 67 -5.43 -0.40 -1.50
N ALA A 68 -5.82 -1.38 -2.30
CA ALA A 68 -6.25 -2.68 -1.80
C ALA A 68 -5.08 -3.64 -1.90
N ILE A 69 -4.73 -4.27 -0.79
CA ILE A 69 -3.67 -5.28 -0.75
C ILE A 69 -4.23 -6.55 -0.13
N GLY A 70 -3.66 -7.67 -0.50
CA GLY A 70 -4.10 -8.94 0.05
C GLY A 70 -3.50 -10.13 -0.65
N GLU A 71 -4.13 -11.28 -0.48
CA GLU A 71 -3.75 -12.52 -1.13
C GLU A 71 -4.82 -12.92 -2.14
N GLN A 72 -4.39 -13.46 -3.27
CA GLN A 72 -5.32 -14.04 -4.21
C GLN A 72 -5.86 -15.35 -3.63
N ARG A 73 -7.17 -15.49 -3.70
CA ARG A 73 -7.86 -16.71 -3.33
C ARG A 73 -8.66 -17.23 -4.50
N ARG A 74 -8.47 -18.50 -4.81
CA ARG A 74 -9.31 -19.18 -5.81
C ARG A 74 -10.58 -19.67 -5.15
N SER A 75 -11.70 -19.41 -5.82
CA SER A 75 -12.99 -19.95 -5.44
C SER A 75 -13.65 -20.52 -6.70
N ASP A 76 -14.79 -21.19 -6.52
CA ASP A 76 -15.54 -21.74 -7.66
C ASP A 76 -16.00 -20.66 -8.64
N ASP A 77 -16.10 -19.41 -8.16
CA ASP A 77 -16.54 -18.27 -8.96
C ASP A 77 -15.38 -17.49 -9.59
N GLY A 78 -14.13 -17.93 -9.38
CA GLY A 78 -12.97 -17.26 -9.96
C GLY A 78 -11.89 -16.94 -8.95
N ILE A 79 -11.12 -15.89 -9.24
CA ILE A 79 -10.03 -15.41 -8.39
C ILE A 79 -10.47 -14.12 -7.75
N MET A 80 -10.32 -14.01 -6.42
CA MET A 80 -10.59 -12.79 -5.70
C MET A 80 -9.41 -12.43 -4.81
N LEU A 81 -9.21 -11.13 -4.59
CA LEU A 81 -8.22 -10.63 -3.66
C LEU A 81 -8.87 -10.49 -2.30
N LYS A 82 -8.34 -11.23 -1.32
CA LYS A 82 -8.80 -11.13 0.07
C LYS A 82 -7.76 -10.40 0.89
N GLY A 83 -8.13 -9.26 1.43
CA GLY A 83 -7.18 -8.45 2.18
C GLY A 83 -7.82 -7.22 2.78
N VAL A 84 -7.05 -6.14 2.84
CA VAL A 84 -7.46 -4.88 3.46
C VAL A 84 -7.20 -3.71 2.53
N THR A 85 -7.89 -2.61 2.79
CA THR A 85 -7.60 -1.33 2.15
C THR A 85 -6.63 -0.57 3.05
N ILE A 86 -5.63 0.03 2.44
CA ILE A 86 -4.65 0.86 3.14
C ILE A 86 -4.69 2.29 2.61
N SER A 87 -4.35 3.23 3.47
CA SER A 87 -4.09 4.61 3.13
C SER A 87 -2.58 4.82 3.11
N ILE A 88 -2.08 5.45 2.06
CA ILE A 88 -0.66 5.74 1.89
C ILE A 88 -0.49 7.23 1.73
N HIS A 89 0.35 7.83 2.58
CA HIS A 89 0.76 9.21 2.43
C HIS A 89 2.23 9.23 2.01
N VAL A 90 2.53 9.89 0.90
CA VAL A 90 3.91 10.07 0.43
C VAL A 90 4.22 11.54 0.27
N TRP A 91 5.47 11.91 0.58
CA TRP A 91 5.93 13.27 0.40
C TRP A 91 7.43 13.25 0.09
N PRO A 92 7.92 14.21 -0.69
CA PRO A 92 9.34 14.27 -1.02
C PRO A 92 10.18 14.49 0.22
N THR A 93 11.35 13.85 0.27
CA THR A 93 12.36 14.18 1.27
C THR A 93 13.11 15.43 0.81
N ASP A 94 13.54 16.19 1.75
CA ASP A 94 14.39 17.36 1.44
C ASP A 94 15.83 16.94 1.18
#